data_945b70d3a1c8d005f13b571c3892bac3
#
_entry.id   945b70d3a1c8d005f13b571c3892bac3
#
_cell.length_a   1.000
_cell.length_b   1.000
_cell.length_c   1.000
_cell.angle_alpha   90.00
_cell.angle_beta   90.00
_cell.angle_gamma   90.00
#
_symmetry.space_group_name_H-M   'P 1'
#
loop_
_entity.id
_entity.type
_entity.pdbx_description
1 polymer ?
#
loop_
_entity_poly.entity_id
_entity_poly.type
_entity_poly.pdbx_seq_one_letter_code
_entity_poly.pdbx_strand_id
1 'polypeptide(L)'
;MINTKEKIIEYFKSGIKKSKDFKIGIEHEKFLFNNQNNKRVDYTKIKKMFSALLEFGWNPILEKGNVIGLNKEGKNITLEPGNQIELSGDKLNNIHEACSESHDYLFELKQVAKKLDIKIVSAGFDPISKLNEIPNNPKQRYKLMTKDMPLGGELSLDMMYRTCGTQLNVDYDSEKDFVKKFKVVNSIVPISIALFANSSIVEKKNSNYLSYRSKVWQNT
;
A
#
# COMPACT_ATOMS: atom_id res chain seq x y z
N MET A 1 14.99 4.94 -21.84
CA MET A 1 14.64 6.09 -20.99
C MET A 1 13.47 6.83 -21.65
N ILE A 2 12.38 7.09 -20.92
CA ILE A 2 11.22 7.82 -21.44
C ILE A 2 11.53 9.31 -21.29
N ASN A 3 11.78 9.99 -22.40
CA ASN A 3 12.24 11.39 -22.43
C ASN A 3 11.51 12.29 -23.45
N THR A 4 10.47 11.78 -24.11
CA THR A 4 9.64 12.56 -25.04
C THR A 4 8.16 12.27 -24.77
N LYS A 5 7.28 13.21 -25.19
CA LYS A 5 5.83 13.07 -25.08
C LYS A 5 5.31 11.84 -25.82
N GLU A 6 5.86 11.57 -27.00
CA GLU A 6 5.49 10.42 -27.83
C GLU A 6 5.75 9.10 -27.10
N LYS A 7 6.92 8.95 -26.46
CA LYS A 7 7.26 7.75 -25.67
C LYS A 7 6.36 7.57 -24.45
N ILE A 8 5.92 8.66 -23.83
CA ILE A 8 4.93 8.60 -22.74
C ILE A 8 3.60 8.08 -23.29
N ILE A 9 3.13 8.62 -24.41
CA ILE A 9 1.88 8.17 -25.06
C ILE A 9 1.99 6.68 -25.48
N GLU A 10 3.10 6.27 -26.06
CA GLU A 10 3.34 4.86 -26.43
C GLU A 10 3.31 3.94 -25.21
N TYR A 11 3.88 4.37 -24.09
CA TYR A 11 3.84 3.63 -22.83
C TYR A 11 2.40 3.40 -22.35
N PHE A 12 1.56 4.43 -22.33
CA PHE A 12 0.13 4.28 -21.99
C PHE A 12 -0.61 3.41 -23.02
N LYS A 13 -0.33 3.57 -24.32
CA LYS A 13 -0.92 2.73 -25.36
C LYS A 13 -0.54 1.26 -25.23
N SER A 14 0.66 0.95 -24.74
CA SER A 14 1.10 -0.43 -24.50
C SER A 14 0.30 -1.15 -23.41
N GLY A 15 -0.38 -0.41 -22.53
CA GLY A 15 -1.29 -0.95 -21.52
C GLY A 15 -2.69 -1.31 -22.03
N ILE A 16 -3.01 -0.96 -23.28
CA ILE A 16 -4.33 -1.26 -23.87
C ILE A 16 -4.51 -2.77 -24.03
N LYS A 17 -5.64 -3.29 -23.57
CA LYS A 17 -6.03 -4.70 -23.66
C LYS A 17 -7.40 -4.85 -24.30
N LYS A 18 -7.67 -6.00 -24.91
CA LYS A 18 -9.04 -6.31 -25.37
C LYS A 18 -9.94 -6.49 -24.14
N SER A 19 -11.17 -6.03 -24.20
CA SER A 19 -12.10 -6.09 -23.06
C SER A 19 -12.31 -7.49 -22.49
N LYS A 20 -12.23 -8.55 -23.32
CA LYS A 20 -12.28 -9.94 -22.88
C LYS A 20 -11.09 -10.39 -22.03
N ASP A 21 -9.98 -9.64 -22.08
CA ASP A 21 -8.73 -9.93 -21.39
C ASP A 21 -8.54 -9.01 -20.15
N PHE A 22 -9.56 -8.23 -19.80
CA PHE A 22 -9.52 -7.34 -18.64
C PHE A 22 -9.32 -8.11 -17.35
N LYS A 23 -8.47 -7.56 -16.51
CA LYS A 23 -8.19 -8.04 -15.16
C LYS A 23 -8.41 -6.90 -14.15
N ILE A 24 -8.55 -7.30 -12.91
CA ILE A 24 -8.46 -6.41 -11.76
C ILE A 24 -7.22 -6.76 -10.94
N GLY A 25 -6.61 -5.78 -10.33
CA GLY A 25 -5.54 -5.99 -9.35
C GLY A 25 -5.89 -5.26 -8.06
N ILE A 26 -5.55 -5.83 -6.93
CA ILE A 26 -5.83 -5.24 -5.62
C ILE A 26 -4.53 -5.11 -4.84
N GLU A 27 -4.35 -3.96 -4.19
CA GLU A 27 -3.27 -3.72 -3.25
C GLU A 27 -3.85 -3.46 -1.87
N HIS A 28 -3.25 -4.06 -0.85
CA HIS A 28 -3.69 -3.93 0.53
C HIS A 28 -2.53 -3.56 1.44
N GLU A 29 -2.57 -2.40 2.05
CA GLU A 29 -1.61 -1.97 3.05
C GLU A 29 -2.12 -2.20 4.47
N LYS A 30 -1.21 -2.51 5.40
CA LYS A 30 -1.50 -2.70 6.81
C LYS A 30 -0.40 -2.11 7.68
N PHE A 31 -0.80 -1.51 8.79
CA PHE A 31 0.13 -1.16 9.85
C PHE A 31 0.46 -2.38 10.71
N LEU A 32 1.71 -2.43 11.15
CA LEU A 32 2.21 -3.46 12.06
C LEU A 32 2.69 -2.81 13.35
N PHE A 33 2.13 -3.26 14.48
CA PHE A 33 2.50 -2.80 15.80
C PHE A 33 2.98 -3.96 16.68
N ASN A 34 3.92 -3.68 17.56
CA ASN A 34 4.26 -4.61 18.64
C ASN A 34 3.08 -4.69 19.60
N ASN A 35 2.61 -5.89 19.89
CA ASN A 35 1.44 -6.11 20.73
C ASN A 35 1.64 -5.61 22.17
N GLN A 36 2.86 -5.72 22.71
CA GLN A 36 3.21 -5.39 24.09
C GLN A 36 3.18 -3.88 24.37
N ASN A 37 3.62 -3.04 23.42
CA ASN A 37 3.84 -1.60 23.66
C ASN A 37 3.16 -0.68 22.66
N ASN A 38 2.48 -1.24 21.66
CA ASN A 38 1.82 -0.52 20.55
C ASN A 38 2.76 0.39 19.73
N LYS A 39 4.07 0.17 19.77
CA LYS A 39 5.01 0.86 18.87
C LYS A 39 5.01 0.18 17.49
N ARG A 40 5.28 0.95 16.44
CA ARG A 40 5.46 0.41 15.08
C ARG A 40 6.58 -0.62 15.06
N VAL A 41 6.39 -1.66 14.28
CA VAL A 41 7.37 -2.74 14.12
C VAL A 41 8.60 -2.22 13.36
N ASP A 42 9.79 -2.43 13.90
CA ASP A 42 11.05 -2.07 13.28
C ASP A 42 11.47 -3.07 12.17
N TYR A 43 12.45 -2.66 11.37
CA TYR A 43 12.92 -3.50 10.27
C TYR A 43 13.54 -4.83 10.74
N THR A 44 14.09 -4.90 11.94
CA THR A 44 14.63 -6.16 12.50
C THR A 44 13.52 -7.18 12.70
N LYS A 45 12.37 -6.75 13.19
CA LYS A 45 11.21 -7.63 13.37
C LYS A 45 10.52 -7.94 12.04
N ILE A 46 10.54 -7.01 11.07
CA ILE A 46 10.10 -7.26 9.68
C ILE A 46 10.92 -8.40 9.05
N LYS A 47 12.25 -8.40 9.21
CA LYS A 47 13.08 -9.51 8.68
C LYS A 47 12.66 -10.87 9.25
N LYS A 48 12.34 -10.94 10.53
CA LYS A 48 11.84 -12.17 11.16
C LYS A 48 10.48 -12.58 10.58
N MET A 49 9.60 -11.61 10.34
CA MET A 49 8.30 -11.85 9.70
C MET A 49 8.47 -12.38 8.28
N PHE A 50 9.32 -11.76 7.47
CA PHE A 50 9.61 -12.22 6.12
C PHE A 50 10.24 -13.62 6.11
N SER A 51 11.19 -13.91 7.00
CA SER A 51 11.75 -15.27 7.14
C SER A 51 10.68 -16.31 7.46
N ALA A 52 9.73 -15.99 8.33
CA ALA A 52 8.65 -16.91 8.67
C ALA A 52 7.64 -17.09 7.52
N LEU A 53 7.43 -16.08 6.69
CA LEU A 53 6.55 -16.19 5.50
C LEU A 53 7.13 -17.10 4.41
N LEU A 54 8.44 -17.37 4.41
CA LEU A 54 9.04 -18.32 3.47
C LEU A 54 8.47 -19.74 3.66
N GLU A 55 8.00 -20.10 4.86
CA GLU A 55 7.33 -21.40 5.13
C GLU A 55 6.04 -21.58 4.30
N PHE A 56 5.44 -20.48 3.82
CA PHE A 56 4.25 -20.47 2.96
C PHE A 56 4.58 -20.39 1.46
N GLY A 57 5.85 -20.59 1.07
CA GLY A 57 6.28 -20.57 -0.33
C GLY A 57 6.59 -19.19 -0.89
N TRP A 58 6.73 -18.17 -0.05
CA TRP A 58 7.21 -16.86 -0.48
C TRP A 58 8.73 -16.88 -0.71
N ASN A 59 9.22 -16.11 -1.68
CA ASN A 59 10.63 -15.95 -2.00
C ASN A 59 11.10 -14.52 -1.72
N PRO A 60 12.32 -14.31 -1.18
CA PRO A 60 12.78 -12.98 -0.81
C PRO A 60 13.15 -12.12 -2.03
N ILE A 61 12.79 -10.84 -1.97
CA ILE A 61 13.26 -9.79 -2.88
C ILE A 61 14.33 -8.99 -2.14
N LEU A 62 15.53 -8.90 -2.74
CA LEU A 62 16.69 -8.27 -2.11
C LEU A 62 17.06 -6.94 -2.78
N GLU A 63 17.42 -5.95 -1.96
CA GLU A 63 18.10 -4.73 -2.38
C GLU A 63 19.36 -4.53 -1.55
N LYS A 64 20.54 -4.56 -2.19
CA LYS A 64 21.85 -4.44 -1.52
C LYS A 64 21.99 -5.34 -0.30
N GLY A 65 21.58 -6.60 -0.42
CA GLY A 65 21.66 -7.61 0.65
C GLY A 65 20.56 -7.51 1.71
N ASN A 66 19.68 -6.54 1.65
CA ASN A 66 18.54 -6.42 2.55
C ASN A 66 17.27 -6.99 1.90
N VAL A 67 16.49 -7.77 2.65
CA VAL A 67 15.16 -8.23 2.23
C VAL A 67 14.20 -7.06 2.27
N ILE A 68 13.69 -6.63 1.11
CA ILE A 68 12.79 -5.48 0.99
C ILE A 68 11.36 -5.86 0.62
N GLY A 69 11.12 -7.14 0.38
CA GLY A 69 9.83 -7.69 -0.01
C GLY A 69 9.92 -9.19 -0.23
N LEU A 70 8.80 -9.77 -0.61
CA LEU A 70 8.67 -11.19 -0.96
C LEU A 70 7.86 -11.30 -2.25
N ASN A 71 8.07 -12.38 -3.03
CA ASN A 71 7.24 -12.70 -4.18
C ASN A 71 6.73 -14.15 -4.11
N LYS A 72 5.55 -14.39 -4.68
CA LYS A 72 4.93 -15.71 -4.80
C LYS A 72 3.91 -15.69 -5.93
N GLU A 73 4.12 -16.48 -6.98
CA GLU A 73 3.11 -16.71 -8.04
C GLU A 73 2.45 -15.45 -8.59
N GLY A 74 3.24 -14.45 -9.00
CA GLY A 74 2.73 -13.19 -9.54
C GLY A 74 2.38 -12.12 -8.51
N LYS A 75 2.29 -12.48 -7.23
CA LYS A 75 2.01 -11.59 -6.10
C LYS A 75 3.28 -11.10 -5.43
N ASN A 76 3.23 -9.93 -4.81
CA ASN A 76 4.32 -9.41 -4.01
C ASN A 76 3.82 -8.96 -2.63
N ILE A 77 4.66 -9.18 -1.62
CA ILE A 77 4.55 -8.48 -0.34
C ILE A 77 5.67 -7.46 -0.30
N THR A 78 5.35 -6.19 -0.15
CA THR A 78 6.33 -5.11 -0.10
C THR A 78 6.27 -4.32 1.20
N LEU A 79 7.28 -3.47 1.42
CA LEU A 79 7.30 -2.53 2.53
C LEU A 79 7.10 -1.12 2.01
N GLU A 80 6.25 -0.40 2.68
CA GLU A 80 6.09 1.03 2.58
C GLU A 80 7.03 1.76 3.55
N PRO A 81 7.27 3.09 3.41
CA PRO A 81 8.35 3.82 4.11
C PRO A 81 8.43 3.58 5.61
N GLY A 82 7.30 3.55 6.29
CA GLY A 82 7.21 3.32 7.74
C GLY A 82 7.02 1.86 8.14
N ASN A 83 7.49 0.89 7.33
CA ASN A 83 7.26 -0.55 7.53
C ASN A 83 5.77 -0.96 7.50
N GLN A 84 4.90 -0.20 6.83
CA GLN A 84 3.62 -0.75 6.45
C GLN A 84 3.86 -1.92 5.50
N ILE A 85 3.13 -3.02 5.71
CA ILE A 85 3.20 -4.18 4.83
C ILE A 85 2.10 -4.10 3.78
N GLU A 86 2.47 -4.29 2.53
CA GLU A 86 1.56 -4.24 1.39
C GLU A 86 1.51 -5.58 0.67
N LEU A 87 0.31 -6.06 0.36
CA LEU A 87 0.11 -7.06 -0.68
C LEU A 87 -0.15 -6.32 -2.00
N SER A 88 0.69 -6.52 -3.00
CA SER A 88 0.40 -6.23 -4.40
C SER A 88 -0.05 -7.53 -5.05
N GLY A 89 -1.37 -7.69 -5.24
CA GLY A 89 -2.01 -8.91 -5.69
C GLY A 89 -1.74 -9.25 -7.15
N ASP A 90 -2.24 -10.41 -7.56
CA ASP A 90 -2.12 -10.89 -8.95
C ASP A 90 -3.18 -10.23 -9.86
N LYS A 91 -3.15 -10.60 -11.13
CA LYS A 91 -4.14 -10.22 -12.16
C LYS A 91 -5.34 -11.13 -12.08
N LEU A 92 -6.43 -10.64 -11.52
CA LEU A 92 -7.62 -11.40 -11.16
C LEU A 92 -8.75 -11.19 -12.18
N ASN A 93 -9.60 -12.19 -12.34
CA ASN A 93 -10.73 -12.14 -13.29
C ASN A 93 -11.98 -11.49 -12.66
N ASN A 94 -12.15 -11.62 -11.36
CA ASN A 94 -13.38 -11.21 -10.68
C ASN A 94 -13.15 -10.99 -9.17
N ILE A 95 -14.18 -10.46 -8.51
CA ILE A 95 -14.12 -10.13 -7.08
C ILE A 95 -13.99 -11.37 -6.16
N HIS A 96 -14.43 -12.55 -6.60
CA HIS A 96 -14.32 -13.77 -5.80
C HIS A 96 -12.86 -14.24 -5.71
N GLU A 97 -12.12 -14.15 -6.84
CA GLU A 97 -10.67 -14.40 -6.85
C GLU A 97 -9.94 -13.39 -5.96
N ALA A 98 -10.31 -12.12 -6.00
CA ALA A 98 -9.76 -11.08 -5.15
C ALA A 98 -10.03 -11.33 -3.66
N CYS A 99 -11.22 -11.79 -3.33
CA CYS A 99 -11.59 -12.17 -1.97
C CYS A 99 -10.77 -13.36 -1.46
N SER A 100 -10.60 -14.40 -2.30
CA SER A 100 -9.77 -15.56 -1.98
C SER A 100 -8.31 -15.17 -1.75
N GLU A 101 -7.72 -14.40 -2.67
CA GLU A 101 -6.35 -13.94 -2.54
C GLU A 101 -6.12 -13.14 -1.25
N SER A 102 -7.02 -12.22 -0.95
CA SER A 102 -6.94 -11.41 0.27
C SER A 102 -7.09 -12.27 1.53
N HIS A 103 -7.96 -13.29 1.48
CA HIS A 103 -8.17 -14.21 2.60
C HIS A 103 -6.92 -15.05 2.86
N ASP A 104 -6.33 -15.65 1.82
CA ASP A 104 -5.14 -16.49 1.92
C ASP A 104 -3.95 -15.68 2.46
N TYR A 105 -3.73 -14.49 1.90
CA TYR A 105 -2.70 -13.57 2.40
C TYR A 105 -2.89 -13.23 3.88
N LEU A 106 -4.10 -12.85 4.28
CA LEU A 106 -4.39 -12.50 5.67
C LEU A 106 -4.27 -13.70 6.61
N PHE A 107 -4.59 -14.89 6.14
CA PHE A 107 -4.41 -16.13 6.90
C PHE A 107 -2.92 -16.36 7.19
N GLU A 108 -2.07 -16.37 6.15
CA GLU A 108 -0.61 -16.55 6.29
C GLU A 108 -0.01 -15.47 7.20
N LEU A 109 -0.35 -14.20 6.95
CA LEU A 109 0.15 -13.06 7.71
C LEU A 109 -0.23 -13.13 9.20
N LYS A 110 -1.48 -13.52 9.51
CA LYS A 110 -1.95 -13.66 10.90
C LYS A 110 -1.25 -14.80 11.64
N GLN A 111 -0.95 -15.92 10.97
CA GLN A 111 -0.18 -17.01 11.57
C GLN A 111 1.20 -16.55 12.02
N VAL A 112 1.91 -15.84 11.14
CA VAL A 112 3.23 -15.29 11.43
C VAL A 112 3.17 -14.19 12.49
N ALA A 113 2.22 -13.27 12.38
CA ALA A 113 2.03 -12.17 13.31
C ALA A 113 1.78 -12.68 14.75
N LYS A 114 0.98 -13.73 14.90
CA LYS A 114 0.74 -14.38 16.19
C LYS A 114 2.02 -14.96 16.80
N LYS A 115 2.86 -15.67 16.01
CA LYS A 115 4.15 -16.23 16.47
C LYS A 115 5.12 -15.12 16.91
N LEU A 116 5.07 -13.95 16.29
CA LEU A 116 5.99 -12.83 16.53
C LEU A 116 5.43 -11.75 17.47
N ASP A 117 4.27 -11.96 18.06
CA ASP A 117 3.60 -10.98 18.93
C ASP A 117 3.45 -9.60 18.23
N ILE A 118 2.88 -9.64 17.01
CA ILE A 118 2.59 -8.49 16.16
C ILE A 118 1.07 -8.31 16.03
N LYS A 119 0.61 -7.08 16.17
CA LYS A 119 -0.75 -6.64 15.88
C LYS A 119 -0.82 -6.07 14.47
N ILE A 120 -1.72 -6.59 13.64
CA ILE A 120 -2.03 -6.08 12.31
C ILE A 120 -3.21 -5.13 12.41
N VAL A 121 -3.07 -3.91 11.92
CA VAL A 121 -4.12 -2.88 11.98
C VAL A 121 -4.45 -2.37 10.58
N SER A 122 -5.75 -2.42 10.26
CA SER A 122 -6.32 -1.82 9.04
C SER A 122 -6.93 -0.47 9.40
N ALA A 123 -6.25 0.61 9.05
CA ALA A 123 -6.71 1.97 9.24
C ALA A 123 -6.17 2.85 8.11
N GLY A 124 -6.86 3.90 7.74
CA GLY A 124 -6.41 4.81 6.70
C GLY A 124 -5.25 5.72 7.12
N PHE A 125 -5.07 5.92 8.43
CA PHE A 125 -3.98 6.69 9.02
C PHE A 125 -3.53 6.04 10.34
N ASP A 126 -2.24 6.16 10.68
CA ASP A 126 -1.69 5.61 11.92
C ASP A 126 -2.37 6.26 13.14
N PRO A 127 -3.14 5.49 13.93
CA PRO A 127 -3.91 6.07 15.02
C PRO A 127 -3.08 6.34 16.29
N ILE A 128 -1.83 5.90 16.34
CA ILE A 128 -1.06 5.82 17.60
C ILE A 128 0.21 6.65 17.55
N SER A 129 1.03 6.46 16.51
CA SER A 129 2.41 6.94 16.48
C SER A 129 2.51 8.38 16.01
N LYS A 130 3.46 9.13 16.57
CA LYS A 130 3.94 10.39 15.99
C LYS A 130 4.88 10.09 14.82
N LEU A 131 5.03 11.06 13.91
CA LEU A 131 5.88 10.91 12.74
C LEU A 131 7.33 10.55 13.10
N ASN A 132 7.90 11.19 14.12
CA ASN A 132 9.27 10.95 14.58
C ASN A 132 9.48 9.62 15.33
N GLU A 133 8.41 8.89 15.63
CA GLU A 133 8.47 7.59 16.30
C GLU A 133 8.46 6.42 15.29
N ILE A 134 8.27 6.70 14.00
CA ILE A 134 8.11 5.66 12.98
C ILE A 134 9.47 5.19 12.49
N PRO A 135 9.76 3.87 12.56
CA PRO A 135 11.02 3.34 12.11
C PRO A 135 11.12 3.32 10.58
N ASN A 136 12.28 3.62 10.05
CA ASN A 136 12.60 3.51 8.63
C ASN A 136 12.98 2.08 8.25
N ASN A 137 12.92 1.80 6.93
CA ASN A 137 13.46 0.59 6.33
C ASN A 137 14.61 0.93 5.34
N PRO A 138 15.38 -0.08 4.88
CA PRO A 138 16.60 0.16 4.11
C PRO A 138 16.38 0.50 2.63
N LYS A 139 15.13 0.53 2.11
CA LYS A 139 14.86 0.87 0.70
C LYS A 139 15.45 2.23 0.34
N GLN A 140 16.27 2.28 -0.71
CA GLN A 140 16.97 3.52 -1.09
C GLN A 140 16.04 4.61 -1.58
N ARG A 141 14.98 4.23 -2.32
CA ARG A 141 13.99 5.19 -2.82
C ARG A 141 13.40 6.04 -1.68
N TYR A 142 13.17 5.45 -0.50
CA TYR A 142 12.58 6.16 0.62
C TYR A 142 13.50 7.19 1.27
N LYS A 143 14.82 6.97 1.21
CA LYS A 143 15.80 7.99 1.64
C LYS A 143 15.74 9.24 0.75
N LEU A 144 15.54 9.05 -0.56
CA LEU A 144 15.39 10.16 -1.50
C LEU A 144 14.05 10.86 -1.28
N MET A 145 12.96 10.10 -1.22
CA MET A 145 11.61 10.62 -1.02
C MET A 145 11.49 11.40 0.30
N THR A 146 12.10 10.93 1.39
CA THR A 146 12.07 11.64 2.69
C THR A 146 12.70 13.04 2.62
N LYS A 147 13.66 13.24 1.71
CA LYS A 147 14.28 14.56 1.50
C LYS A 147 13.47 15.44 0.56
N ASP A 148 12.85 14.87 -0.44
CA ASP A 148 12.17 15.56 -1.52
C ASP A 148 10.71 15.91 -1.18
N MET A 149 9.97 14.96 -0.62
CA MET A 149 8.54 15.09 -0.34
C MET A 149 8.15 16.32 0.50
N PRO A 150 8.92 16.75 1.52
CA PRO A 150 8.59 17.96 2.29
C PRO A 150 8.55 19.24 1.45
N LEU A 151 9.15 19.25 0.27
CA LEU A 151 9.09 20.38 -0.65
C LEU A 151 7.74 20.53 -1.34
N GLY A 152 6.95 19.45 -1.40
CA GLY A 152 5.64 19.42 -2.04
C GLY A 152 4.50 19.87 -1.11
N GLY A 153 4.58 19.56 0.19
CA GLY A 153 3.52 19.91 1.13
C GLY A 153 3.85 19.58 2.59
N GLU A 154 3.18 20.24 3.51
CA GLU A 154 3.44 20.13 4.95
C GLU A 154 3.19 18.72 5.51
N LEU A 155 2.22 17.99 4.94
CA LEU A 155 1.84 16.64 5.39
C LEU A 155 2.38 15.53 4.48
N SER A 156 3.32 15.82 3.60
CA SER A 156 3.87 14.84 2.67
C SER A 156 4.58 13.67 3.37
N LEU A 157 5.29 13.93 4.47
CA LEU A 157 5.88 12.84 5.27
C LEU A 157 4.81 12.05 6.05
N ASP A 158 3.75 12.69 6.51
CA ASP A 158 2.62 11.99 7.12
C ASP A 158 1.92 11.07 6.11
N MET A 159 1.72 11.54 4.88
CA MET A 159 1.21 10.72 3.79
C MET A 159 2.09 9.49 3.58
N MET A 160 3.39 9.68 3.49
CA MET A 160 4.37 8.65 3.19
C MET A 160 4.51 7.60 4.30
N TYR A 161 4.57 8.03 5.57
CA TYR A 161 4.89 7.17 6.72
C TYR A 161 3.68 6.70 7.52
N ARG A 162 2.56 7.43 7.45
CA ARG A 162 1.42 7.27 8.37
C ARG A 162 0.10 6.94 7.67
N THR A 163 0.09 6.72 6.34
CA THR A 163 -1.12 6.25 5.65
C THR A 163 -1.04 4.79 5.26
N CYS A 164 -2.19 4.14 5.20
CA CYS A 164 -2.43 2.88 4.53
C CYS A 164 -3.71 2.98 3.70
N GLY A 165 -3.76 2.22 2.62
CA GLY A 165 -4.91 2.20 1.72
C GLY A 165 -5.24 0.80 1.22
N THR A 166 -6.35 0.73 0.51
CA THR A 166 -6.66 -0.34 -0.42
C THR A 166 -6.75 0.29 -1.79
N GLN A 167 -6.04 -0.24 -2.78
CA GLN A 167 -6.04 0.24 -4.15
C GLN A 167 -6.64 -0.81 -5.07
N LEU A 168 -7.49 -0.36 -5.98
CA LEU A 168 -8.06 -1.17 -7.05
C LEU A 168 -7.48 -0.69 -8.39
N ASN A 169 -6.88 -1.61 -9.13
CA ASN A 169 -6.35 -1.40 -10.46
C ASN A 169 -7.28 -2.03 -11.50
N VAL A 170 -7.61 -1.30 -12.56
CA VAL A 170 -8.49 -1.74 -13.64
C VAL A 170 -7.87 -1.47 -15.00
N ASP A 171 -8.10 -2.40 -15.93
CA ASP A 171 -7.63 -2.28 -17.31
C ASP A 171 -8.50 -1.35 -18.16
N TYR A 172 -8.01 -0.98 -19.35
CA TYR A 172 -8.73 -0.20 -20.37
C TYR A 172 -8.41 -0.71 -21.79
N ASP A 173 -9.36 -0.54 -22.73
CA ASP A 173 -9.25 -1.03 -24.11
C ASP A 173 -8.90 0.06 -25.13
N SER A 174 -9.01 1.32 -24.76
CA SER A 174 -8.78 2.46 -25.63
C SER A 174 -8.57 3.74 -24.83
N GLU A 175 -8.05 4.78 -25.48
CA GLU A 175 -7.99 6.12 -24.88
C GLU A 175 -9.38 6.63 -24.46
N LYS A 176 -10.40 6.35 -25.27
CA LYS A 176 -11.79 6.73 -24.97
C LYS A 176 -12.30 6.02 -23.70
N ASP A 177 -12.02 4.74 -23.55
CA ASP A 177 -12.40 3.97 -22.36
C ASP A 177 -11.64 4.45 -21.13
N PHE A 178 -10.32 4.70 -21.28
CA PHE A 178 -9.50 5.29 -20.21
C PHE A 178 -10.09 6.62 -19.72
N VAL A 179 -10.36 7.56 -20.63
CA VAL A 179 -10.94 8.87 -20.28
C VAL A 179 -12.29 8.72 -19.59
N LYS A 180 -13.14 7.79 -20.05
CA LYS A 180 -14.44 7.51 -19.42
C LYS A 180 -14.26 7.00 -18.00
N LYS A 181 -13.42 5.98 -17.80
CA LYS A 181 -13.12 5.39 -16.48
C LYS A 181 -12.52 6.43 -15.54
N PHE A 182 -11.57 7.21 -16.01
CA PHE A 182 -10.93 8.28 -15.23
C PHE A 182 -11.95 9.32 -14.75
N LYS A 183 -12.87 9.77 -15.62
CA LYS A 183 -13.94 10.69 -15.24
C LYS A 183 -14.87 10.08 -14.19
N VAL A 184 -15.28 8.82 -14.37
CA VAL A 184 -16.17 8.13 -13.43
C VAL A 184 -15.49 8.00 -12.06
N VAL A 185 -14.24 7.52 -12.02
CA VAL A 185 -13.50 7.37 -10.76
C VAL A 185 -13.38 8.71 -10.02
N ASN A 186 -13.01 9.79 -10.72
CA ASN A 186 -12.93 11.11 -10.09
C ASN A 186 -14.30 11.61 -9.59
N SER A 187 -15.37 11.32 -10.30
CA SER A 187 -16.73 11.74 -9.89
C SER A 187 -17.22 11.02 -8.64
N ILE A 188 -16.79 9.78 -8.40
CA ILE A 188 -17.20 9.00 -7.22
C ILE A 188 -16.28 9.18 -6.00
N VAL A 189 -15.15 9.91 -6.13
CA VAL A 189 -14.20 10.14 -5.04
C VAL A 189 -14.86 10.61 -3.75
N PRO A 190 -15.75 11.64 -3.73
CA PRO A 190 -16.38 12.10 -2.49
C PRO A 190 -17.23 11.00 -1.82
N ILE A 191 -17.94 10.22 -2.62
CA ILE A 191 -18.77 9.10 -2.16
C ILE A 191 -17.88 8.01 -1.56
N SER A 192 -16.80 7.65 -2.26
CA SER A 192 -15.84 6.65 -1.78
C SER A 192 -15.17 7.07 -0.48
N ILE A 193 -14.78 8.35 -0.34
CA ILE A 193 -14.24 8.88 0.92
C ILE A 193 -15.25 8.73 2.06
N ALA A 194 -16.52 9.05 1.82
CA ALA A 194 -17.56 8.93 2.84
C ALA A 194 -17.83 7.48 3.25
N LEU A 195 -17.90 6.56 2.28
CA LEU A 195 -18.19 5.13 2.51
C LEU A 195 -17.02 4.40 3.21
N PHE A 196 -15.78 4.72 2.84
CA PHE A 196 -14.59 4.01 3.30
C PHE A 196 -13.74 4.80 4.30
N ALA A 197 -14.28 5.89 4.87
CA ALA A 197 -13.61 6.66 5.91
C ALA A 197 -13.22 5.76 7.09
N ASN A 198 -11.92 5.71 7.41
CA ASN A 198 -11.36 4.84 8.46
C ASN A 198 -10.08 5.45 9.07
N SER A 199 -10.12 6.74 9.44
CA SER A 199 -8.94 7.44 9.97
C SER A 199 -9.31 8.63 10.85
N SER A 200 -10.24 8.44 11.78
CA SER A 200 -10.69 9.49 12.69
C SER A 200 -9.76 9.73 13.88
N ILE A 201 -8.87 8.78 14.18
CA ILE A 201 -7.95 8.84 15.32
C ILE A 201 -6.54 9.19 14.83
N VAL A 202 -5.93 10.17 15.48
CA VAL A 202 -4.55 10.62 15.26
C VAL A 202 -3.87 10.78 16.61
N GLU A 203 -2.73 10.11 16.81
CA GLU A 203 -1.96 10.18 18.05
C GLU A 203 -2.84 9.92 19.30
N LYS A 204 -3.69 8.89 19.19
CA LYS A 204 -4.64 8.44 20.24
C LYS A 204 -5.77 9.45 20.54
N LYS A 205 -5.96 10.49 19.73
CA LYS A 205 -7.00 11.50 19.92
C LYS A 205 -7.95 11.54 18.73
N ASN A 206 -9.18 11.94 18.96
CA ASN A 206 -10.12 12.23 17.87
C ASN A 206 -9.63 13.44 17.09
N SER A 207 -9.47 13.29 15.78
CA SER A 207 -9.03 14.34 14.87
C SER A 207 -10.13 15.29 14.41
N ASN A 208 -11.40 14.98 14.74
CA ASN A 208 -12.60 15.63 14.21
C ASN A 208 -12.83 15.43 12.69
N TYR A 209 -12.11 14.50 12.07
CA TYR A 209 -12.31 14.08 10.69
C TYR A 209 -12.73 12.59 10.68
N LEU A 210 -13.67 12.20 9.84
CA LEU A 210 -13.94 10.78 9.57
C LEU A 210 -12.80 10.17 8.75
N SER A 211 -12.25 10.94 7.81
CA SER A 211 -11.08 10.58 7.01
C SER A 211 -9.97 11.62 7.16
N TYR A 212 -9.16 11.51 8.21
CA TYR A 212 -7.96 12.35 8.34
C TYR A 212 -6.96 12.08 7.22
N ARG A 213 -6.93 10.85 6.68
CA ARG A 213 -6.16 10.50 5.48
C ARG A 213 -6.47 11.43 4.31
N SER A 214 -7.73 11.76 4.07
CA SER A 214 -8.11 12.69 2.99
C SER A 214 -7.58 14.11 3.22
N LYS A 215 -7.57 14.59 4.48
CA LYS A 215 -6.93 15.86 4.84
C LYS A 215 -5.43 15.84 4.54
N VAL A 216 -4.75 14.74 4.86
CA VAL A 216 -3.32 14.58 4.60
C VAL A 216 -3.06 14.69 3.10
N TRP A 217 -3.80 13.96 2.26
CA TRP A 217 -3.66 13.99 0.80
C TRP A 217 -3.97 15.34 0.15
N GLN A 218 -4.72 16.21 0.81
CA GLN A 218 -4.96 17.58 0.35
C GLN A 218 -3.79 18.54 0.65
N ASN A 219 -2.81 18.11 1.42
CA ASN A 219 -1.68 18.92 1.89
C ASN A 219 -0.32 18.25 1.57
N THR A 220 -0.27 17.54 0.46
CA THR A 220 0.93 16.86 -0.07
C THR A 220 1.35 17.40 -1.42
#